data_0380ef4667fc388336b0a5d3cd128fa1
#
_entry.id   0380ef4667fc388336b0a5d3cd128fa1
#
_cell.length_a   1.000
_cell.length_b   1.000
_cell.length_c   1.000
_cell.angle_alpha   90.00
_cell.angle_beta   90.00
_cell.angle_gamma   90.00
#
_symmetry.space_group_name_H-M   'P 1'
#
loop_
_entity.id
_entity.type
_entity.pdbx_description
1 polymer ?
#
loop_
_entity_poly.entity_id
_entity_poly.type
_entity_poly.pdbx_seq_one_letter_code
_entity_poly.pdbx_strand_id
1 'polypeptide(L)'
;MSKLEIDSLRLGLEPSSRRLRSGGEARPAGFSPVTLKYIQLAVLILLANPQLHAQGNYEIQVYGYDTVAPGRTMVELHSNFTFEGFKTTQQGVLPDEHQLHETVEITQGWTDWFETGFYVFTSYGPGQGYKWVGDHIRPRVRIPEKWNWPLGVSLSTEFGYQRPIFFPDSWTWEIRPIIDKQWKSWYVAFNPALERSLHGPDVSEGVGFSPDFKAAYSVTRKFSAGLEYYGSLGPITGFSPVHLQQHQILPTIDYDFGPNWEFNLGLGVGVTGSTDHLLLKMIIGRRFRFITPHLPHRTKASQTAGEE
;
A
#
# COMPACT_ATOMS: atom_id res chain seq x y z
N MET A 1 -35.62 39.50 54.99
CA MET A 1 -36.61 40.52 54.63
C MET A 1 -37.22 40.03 53.34
N SER A 2 -38.40 39.70 53.08
CA SER A 2 -39.74 39.66 53.57
C SER A 2 -40.51 38.87 52.58
N LYS A 3 -41.12 37.77 52.87
CA LYS A 3 -42.53 37.60 53.28
C LYS A 3 -43.54 38.30 52.37
N LEU A 4 -44.49 37.52 51.91
CA LEU A 4 -45.95 37.64 51.89
C LEU A 4 -46.44 36.88 50.65
N GLU A 5 -47.28 35.93 50.77
CA GLU A 5 -48.62 35.60 51.37
C GLU A 5 -49.60 35.37 50.22
N ILE A 6 -50.01 34.11 50.10
CA ILE A 6 -51.42 33.58 50.34
C ILE A 6 -52.50 34.39 49.61
N ASP A 7 -53.21 33.71 48.68
CA ASP A 7 -54.65 33.56 48.95
C ASP A 7 -55.27 32.45 48.06
N SER A 8 -56.18 31.80 48.74
CA SER A 8 -56.99 30.66 48.36
C SER A 8 -58.20 31.05 47.51
N LEU A 9 -58.60 30.12 46.65
CA LEU A 9 -60.06 29.99 46.36
C LEU A 9 -60.37 28.52 46.06
N ARG A 10 -61.13 27.97 47.00
CA ARG A 10 -61.95 26.73 46.89
C ARG A 10 -63.09 26.99 45.92
N LEU A 11 -63.43 26.00 45.12
CA LEU A 11 -64.83 25.60 44.81
C LEU A 11 -64.85 24.35 43.92
N GLY A 12 -65.56 23.36 44.37
CA GLY A 12 -66.51 22.56 43.64
C GLY A 12 -66.16 21.08 43.49
N LEU A 13 -66.57 20.28 44.46
CA LEU A 13 -66.63 18.83 44.34
C LEU A 13 -67.83 18.42 43.51
N GLU A 14 -67.65 17.51 42.55
CA GLU A 14 -68.61 16.50 42.18
C GLU A 14 -67.88 15.21 41.71
N PRO A 15 -68.25 14.02 42.17
CA PRO A 15 -67.65 12.77 41.85
C PRO A 15 -68.33 12.09 40.66
N SER A 16 -67.71 12.09 39.51
CA SER A 16 -68.17 11.29 38.39
C SER A 16 -67.49 9.91 38.42
N SER A 17 -68.22 8.92 38.76
CA SER A 17 -67.89 7.50 38.70
C SER A 17 -67.70 7.06 37.25
N ARG A 18 -66.44 6.98 36.77
CA ARG A 18 -66.09 6.26 35.52
C ARG A 18 -65.47 4.91 35.85
N ARG A 19 -66.16 3.87 35.41
CA ARG A 19 -65.73 2.48 35.45
C ARG A 19 -64.30 2.31 34.89
N LEU A 20 -63.43 1.68 35.66
CA LEU A 20 -62.19 1.13 35.26
C LEU A 20 -62.45 0.06 34.19
N ARG A 21 -62.07 0.37 32.93
CA ARG A 21 -61.87 -0.65 31.88
C ARG A 21 -60.59 -1.38 32.19
N SER A 22 -60.67 -2.70 32.31
CA SER A 22 -59.61 -3.66 32.47
C SER A 22 -58.48 -3.37 31.48
N GLY A 23 -57.22 -3.29 32.00
CA GLY A 23 -56.01 -3.14 31.24
C GLY A 23 -55.83 -4.27 30.22
N GLY A 24 -55.77 -3.89 28.94
CA GLY A 24 -55.24 -4.77 27.93
C GLY A 24 -53.72 -4.85 28.14
N GLU A 25 -53.21 -6.04 28.41
CA GLU A 25 -51.78 -6.32 28.38
C GLU A 25 -51.23 -5.92 26.99
N ALA A 26 -50.38 -4.91 26.96
CA ALA A 26 -49.62 -4.58 25.76
C ALA A 26 -48.64 -5.74 25.45
N ARG A 27 -49.00 -6.57 24.49
CA ARG A 27 -48.07 -7.56 23.96
C ARG A 27 -46.84 -6.81 23.38
N PRO A 28 -45.59 -7.24 23.72
CA PRO A 28 -44.43 -6.62 23.12
C PRO A 28 -44.55 -6.77 21.63
N ALA A 29 -44.38 -5.66 20.91
CA ALA A 29 -44.37 -5.63 19.44
C ALA A 29 -43.21 -6.51 18.92
N GLY A 30 -43.52 -7.74 18.53
CA GLY A 30 -42.59 -8.62 17.86
C GLY A 30 -42.24 -8.03 16.52
N PHE A 31 -40.95 -8.03 16.20
CA PHE A 31 -40.47 -7.61 14.88
C PHE A 31 -41.17 -8.44 13.78
N SER A 32 -41.55 -7.78 12.70
CA SER A 32 -42.18 -8.48 11.59
C SER A 32 -41.18 -9.49 11.00
N PRO A 33 -41.63 -10.61 10.39
CA PRO A 33 -40.72 -11.59 9.76
C PRO A 33 -39.86 -10.95 8.68
N VAL A 34 -40.28 -9.86 8.07
CA VAL A 34 -39.53 -9.06 7.10
C VAL A 34 -38.40 -8.29 7.80
N THR A 35 -38.70 -7.64 8.93
CA THR A 35 -37.68 -6.94 9.74
C THR A 35 -36.62 -7.90 10.26
N LEU A 36 -37.00 -9.11 10.67
CA LEU A 36 -36.09 -10.13 11.16
C LEU A 36 -35.15 -10.63 10.03
N LYS A 37 -35.65 -10.79 8.80
CA LYS A 37 -34.85 -11.15 7.63
C LYS A 37 -33.80 -10.07 7.29
N TYR A 38 -34.14 -8.79 7.37
CA TYR A 38 -33.19 -7.71 7.15
C TYR A 38 -32.16 -7.61 8.26
N ILE A 39 -32.53 -7.84 9.51
CA ILE A 39 -31.60 -7.92 10.64
C ILE A 39 -30.68 -9.13 10.47
N GLN A 40 -31.19 -10.30 10.08
CA GLN A 40 -30.38 -11.47 9.82
C GLN A 40 -29.43 -11.26 8.63
N LEU A 41 -29.89 -10.61 7.55
CA LEU A 41 -29.05 -10.27 6.41
C LEU A 41 -27.97 -9.25 6.79
N ALA A 42 -28.31 -8.22 7.57
CA ALA A 42 -27.34 -7.25 8.09
C ALA A 42 -26.31 -7.90 9.03
N VAL A 43 -26.73 -8.84 9.89
CA VAL A 43 -25.84 -9.62 10.76
C VAL A 43 -24.96 -10.58 9.92
N LEU A 44 -25.50 -11.19 8.87
CA LEU A 44 -24.69 -12.02 7.94
C LEU A 44 -23.66 -11.19 7.17
N ILE A 45 -24.01 -9.97 6.76
CA ILE A 45 -23.08 -9.02 6.11
C ILE A 45 -22.01 -8.52 7.11
N LEU A 46 -22.37 -8.35 8.39
CA LEU A 46 -21.43 -7.99 9.46
C LEU A 46 -20.54 -9.17 9.91
N LEU A 47 -20.98 -10.41 9.69
CA LEU A 47 -20.22 -11.64 9.97
C LEU A 47 -19.42 -12.15 8.76
N ALA A 48 -19.67 -11.65 7.57
CA ALA A 48 -18.74 -11.75 6.45
C ALA A 48 -17.52 -10.89 6.82
N ASN A 49 -16.53 -11.49 7.49
CA ASN A 49 -15.22 -10.87 7.69
C ASN A 49 -14.58 -10.79 6.30
N PRO A 50 -14.62 -9.65 5.63
CA PRO A 50 -13.78 -9.45 4.47
C PRO A 50 -12.36 -9.46 4.98
N GLN A 51 -11.52 -10.15 4.28
CA GLN A 51 -10.12 -10.30 4.58
C GLN A 51 -9.48 -8.92 4.55
N LEU A 52 -9.02 -8.44 5.72
CA LEU A 52 -8.25 -7.21 5.83
C LEU A 52 -6.82 -7.56 5.41
N HIS A 53 -6.43 -7.21 4.19
CA HIS A 53 -5.05 -7.32 3.75
C HIS A 53 -4.35 -6.05 4.18
N ALA A 54 -3.40 -6.15 5.08
CA ALA A 54 -2.43 -5.08 5.29
C ALA A 54 -1.59 -4.98 4.02
N GLN A 55 -1.56 -3.80 3.39
CA GLN A 55 -0.57 -3.50 2.36
C GLN A 55 0.80 -3.84 2.92
N GLY A 56 1.57 -4.64 2.19
CA GLY A 56 2.88 -5.06 2.68
C GLY A 56 3.78 -3.85 2.90
N ASN A 57 4.08 -3.51 4.17
CA ASN A 57 4.92 -2.36 4.53
C ASN A 57 6.40 -2.55 4.15
N TYR A 58 6.71 -3.57 3.35
CA TYR A 58 8.08 -3.89 2.95
C TYR A 58 8.56 -3.06 1.76
N GLU A 59 7.65 -2.66 0.88
CA GLU A 59 7.97 -1.90 -0.33
C GLU A 59 6.96 -0.75 -0.52
N ILE A 60 7.24 0.39 0.12
CA ILE A 60 6.42 1.60 0.00
C ILE A 60 7.17 2.57 -0.91
N GLN A 61 6.92 2.48 -2.24
CA GLN A 61 7.59 3.31 -3.24
C GLN A 61 6.68 3.61 -4.43
N VAL A 62 6.62 4.88 -4.83
CA VAL A 62 6.08 5.27 -6.13
C VAL A 62 7.24 5.36 -7.11
N TYR A 63 7.27 4.46 -8.08
CA TYR A 63 8.33 4.37 -9.06
C TYR A 63 8.24 5.45 -10.13
N GLY A 64 9.41 5.98 -10.52
CA GLY A 64 9.57 6.70 -11.77
C GLY A 64 9.79 5.73 -12.94
N TYR A 65 9.65 6.24 -14.19
CA TYR A 65 9.81 5.40 -15.39
C TYR A 65 11.26 4.98 -15.66
N ASP A 66 12.22 5.70 -15.12
CA ASP A 66 13.63 5.48 -15.36
C ASP A 66 14.09 4.10 -14.88
N THR A 67 14.98 3.48 -15.65
CA THR A 67 15.66 2.25 -15.30
C THR A 67 17.11 2.52 -14.93
N VAL A 68 17.71 1.63 -14.17
CA VAL A 68 19.15 1.65 -13.88
C VAL A 68 19.94 1.55 -15.17
N ALA A 69 20.93 2.43 -15.34
CA ALA A 69 21.71 2.50 -16.58
C ALA A 69 22.44 1.18 -16.87
N PRO A 70 22.68 0.82 -18.15
CA PRO A 70 23.37 -0.40 -18.52
C PRO A 70 24.73 -0.58 -17.83
N GLY A 71 24.99 -1.78 -17.30
CA GLY A 71 26.22 -2.12 -16.58
C GLY A 71 26.37 -1.44 -15.21
N ARG A 72 25.28 -0.86 -14.68
CA ARG A 72 25.23 -0.38 -13.31
C ARG A 72 24.30 -1.24 -12.47
N THR A 73 24.58 -1.26 -11.17
CA THR A 73 23.73 -1.88 -10.16
C THR A 73 23.32 -0.80 -9.17
N MET A 74 22.05 -0.75 -8.84
CA MET A 74 21.48 0.02 -7.73
C MET A 74 21.29 -0.92 -6.55
N VAL A 75 21.69 -0.49 -5.37
CA VAL A 75 21.35 -1.15 -4.11
C VAL A 75 20.60 -0.16 -3.27
N GLU A 76 19.40 -0.52 -2.87
CA GLU A 76 18.50 0.29 -2.04
C GLU A 76 18.18 -0.44 -0.75
N LEU A 77 18.09 0.34 0.32
CA LEU A 77 17.54 -0.09 1.59
C LEU A 77 16.25 0.69 1.82
N HIS A 78 15.15 -0.02 1.89
CA HIS A 78 13.87 0.51 2.33
C HIS A 78 13.72 0.17 3.81
N SER A 79 13.53 1.18 4.66
CA SER A 79 13.33 1.02 6.10
C SER A 79 12.01 1.68 6.46
N ASN A 80 11.02 0.87 6.77
CA ASN A 80 9.68 1.33 7.09
C ASN A 80 9.34 0.91 8.53
N PHE A 81 9.06 1.89 9.39
CA PHE A 81 8.74 1.64 10.79
C PHE A 81 7.28 1.99 11.08
N THR A 82 6.51 1.00 11.52
CA THR A 82 5.10 1.18 11.91
C THR A 82 5.04 1.63 13.37
N PHE A 83 4.61 2.89 13.61
CA PHE A 83 4.38 3.42 14.97
C PHE A 83 3.04 2.96 15.52
N GLU A 84 2.00 3.00 14.68
CA GLU A 84 0.63 2.61 15.03
C GLU A 84 0.07 1.71 13.93
N GLY A 85 0.06 0.42 14.17
CA GLY A 85 -0.40 -0.62 13.29
C GLY A 85 -1.37 -1.59 13.97
N PHE A 86 -1.44 -2.80 13.45
CA PHE A 86 -2.25 -3.87 14.03
C PHE A 86 -1.57 -4.48 15.25
N LYS A 87 -2.28 -4.50 16.40
CA LYS A 87 -1.73 -4.92 17.70
C LYS A 87 -1.86 -6.41 17.98
N THR A 88 -2.67 -7.10 17.20
CA THR A 88 -3.00 -8.51 17.42
C THR A 88 -2.82 -9.32 16.14
N THR A 89 -2.47 -10.58 16.29
CA THR A 89 -2.42 -11.52 15.17
C THR A 89 -3.78 -11.60 14.48
N GLN A 90 -3.80 -11.38 13.17
CA GLN A 90 -4.99 -11.44 12.34
C GLN A 90 -4.78 -12.53 11.27
N GLN A 91 -5.68 -13.52 11.21
CA GLN A 91 -5.62 -14.62 10.23
C GLN A 91 -4.26 -15.36 10.18
N GLY A 92 -3.56 -15.41 11.31
CA GLY A 92 -2.24 -16.03 11.38
C GLY A 92 -1.06 -15.11 11.05
N VAL A 93 -1.32 -13.88 10.59
CA VAL A 93 -0.33 -12.85 10.34
C VAL A 93 0.04 -12.14 11.65
N LEU A 94 1.33 -11.99 11.87
CA LEU A 94 1.87 -11.34 13.07
C LEU A 94 1.47 -9.85 13.12
N PRO A 95 1.30 -9.28 14.34
CA PRO A 95 1.07 -7.85 14.47
C PRO A 95 2.26 -7.04 13.97
N ASP A 96 2.00 -5.89 13.39
CA ASP A 96 3.00 -4.97 12.85
C ASP A 96 3.19 -3.69 13.68
N GLU A 97 2.43 -3.53 14.77
CA GLU A 97 2.64 -2.47 15.75
C GLU A 97 4.09 -2.45 16.26
N HIS A 98 4.77 -1.31 16.12
CA HIS A 98 6.18 -1.12 16.46
C HIS A 98 7.15 -2.04 15.70
N GLN A 99 6.78 -2.45 14.49
CA GLN A 99 7.61 -3.31 13.66
C GLN A 99 8.44 -2.48 12.67
N LEU A 100 9.71 -2.86 12.53
CA LEU A 100 10.59 -2.39 11.47
C LEU A 100 10.55 -3.38 10.33
N HIS A 101 10.15 -2.90 9.16
CA HIS A 101 10.17 -3.62 7.89
C HIS A 101 11.35 -3.15 7.07
N GLU A 102 12.25 -4.06 6.71
CA GLU A 102 13.42 -3.71 5.91
C GLU A 102 13.47 -4.54 4.64
N THR A 103 13.74 -3.86 3.55
CA THR A 103 13.91 -4.48 2.24
C THR A 103 15.22 -4.05 1.64
N VAL A 104 16.03 -5.02 1.26
CA VAL A 104 17.20 -4.79 0.41
C VAL A 104 16.79 -5.08 -1.02
N GLU A 105 16.79 -4.05 -1.86
CA GLU A 105 16.61 -4.17 -3.29
C GLU A 105 17.96 -4.08 -4.00
N ILE A 106 18.21 -5.01 -4.93
CA ILE A 106 19.39 -5.01 -5.81
C ILE A 106 18.89 -5.01 -7.24
N THR A 107 19.01 -3.87 -7.92
CA THR A 107 18.55 -3.71 -9.29
C THR A 107 19.73 -3.60 -10.26
N GLN A 108 19.76 -4.47 -11.27
CA GLN A 108 20.77 -4.50 -12.33
C GLN A 108 20.19 -3.95 -13.63
N GLY A 109 20.83 -2.88 -14.16
CA GLY A 109 20.55 -2.36 -15.50
C GLY A 109 21.30 -3.20 -16.58
N TRP A 110 20.55 -3.75 -17.53
CA TRP A 110 21.08 -4.59 -18.61
C TRP A 110 21.20 -3.82 -19.91
N THR A 111 20.17 -3.07 -20.26
CA THR A 111 20.11 -2.23 -21.46
C THR A 111 19.54 -0.85 -21.10
N ASP A 112 19.42 0.06 -22.05
CA ASP A 112 18.78 1.37 -21.88
C ASP A 112 17.25 1.29 -21.68
N TRP A 113 16.67 0.10 -21.78
CA TRP A 113 15.23 -0.14 -21.69
C TRP A 113 14.83 -1.31 -20.79
N PHE A 114 15.80 -2.06 -20.22
CA PHE A 114 15.52 -3.25 -19.41
C PHE A 114 16.42 -3.36 -18.19
N GLU A 115 15.81 -3.67 -17.05
CA GLU A 115 16.46 -3.98 -15.78
C GLU A 115 15.79 -5.15 -15.07
N THR A 116 16.48 -5.71 -14.07
CA THR A 116 15.89 -6.66 -13.12
C THR A 116 16.23 -6.24 -11.70
N GLY A 117 15.22 -6.17 -10.85
CA GLY A 117 15.34 -6.01 -9.41
C GLY A 117 15.20 -7.36 -8.70
N PHE A 118 15.89 -7.49 -7.58
CA PHE A 118 15.76 -8.60 -6.65
C PHE A 118 15.61 -8.05 -5.24
N TYR A 119 14.63 -8.54 -4.51
CA TYR A 119 14.25 -8.06 -3.18
C TYR A 119 14.44 -9.13 -2.13
N VAL A 120 14.96 -8.74 -0.98
CA VAL A 120 14.99 -9.55 0.24
C VAL A 120 14.26 -8.78 1.34
N PHE A 121 13.15 -9.32 1.78
CA PHE A 121 12.32 -8.75 2.83
C PHE A 121 12.69 -9.31 4.19
N THR A 122 12.83 -8.42 5.15
CA THR A 122 13.10 -8.78 6.54
C THR A 122 12.25 -7.94 7.49
N SER A 123 12.06 -8.41 8.70
CA SER A 123 11.27 -7.75 9.72
C SER A 123 11.93 -7.90 11.08
N TYR A 124 11.82 -6.85 11.89
CA TYR A 124 12.19 -6.86 13.30
C TYR A 124 11.05 -6.27 14.13
N GLY A 125 10.53 -7.05 15.07
CA GLY A 125 9.42 -6.62 15.92
C GLY A 125 9.58 -7.00 17.38
N PRO A 126 8.88 -6.30 18.31
CA PRO A 126 8.91 -6.59 19.74
C PRO A 126 8.54 -8.05 20.04
N GLY A 127 9.42 -8.76 20.78
CA GLY A 127 9.20 -10.16 21.12
C GLY A 127 9.35 -11.17 19.97
N GLN A 128 9.52 -10.70 18.72
CA GLN A 128 9.65 -11.56 17.54
C GLN A 128 11.11 -11.71 17.09
N GLY A 129 11.95 -10.71 17.36
CA GLY A 129 13.32 -10.63 16.86
C GLY A 129 13.40 -10.37 15.36
N TYR A 130 14.60 -10.54 14.80
CA TYR A 130 14.85 -10.37 13.37
C TYR A 130 14.44 -11.61 12.58
N LYS A 131 13.69 -11.43 11.49
CA LYS A 131 13.15 -12.53 10.68
C LYS A 131 13.27 -12.22 9.19
N TRP A 132 13.65 -13.23 8.41
CA TRP A 132 13.41 -13.22 6.97
C TRP A 132 11.91 -13.39 6.69
N VAL A 133 11.41 -12.60 5.76
CA VAL A 133 9.98 -12.54 5.39
C VAL A 133 9.75 -13.20 4.03
N GLY A 134 10.56 -12.88 3.04
CA GLY A 134 10.41 -13.37 1.70
C GLY A 134 11.39 -12.74 0.70
N ASP A 135 11.23 -13.10 -0.56
CA ASP A 135 12.04 -12.61 -1.67
C ASP A 135 11.17 -12.43 -2.92
N HIS A 136 11.43 -11.36 -3.67
CA HIS A 136 10.76 -11.10 -4.96
C HIS A 136 11.79 -10.85 -6.06
N ILE A 137 11.37 -11.06 -7.31
CA ILE A 137 12.09 -10.68 -8.51
C ILE A 137 11.21 -9.76 -9.36
N ARG A 138 11.79 -8.67 -9.86
CA ARG A 138 11.09 -7.63 -10.60
C ARG A 138 11.79 -7.28 -11.91
N PRO A 139 11.53 -7.97 -13.03
CA PRO A 139 11.86 -7.47 -14.36
C PRO A 139 11.06 -6.20 -14.68
N ARG A 140 11.72 -5.19 -15.26
CA ARG A 140 11.09 -3.94 -15.72
C ARG A 140 11.61 -3.54 -17.09
N VAL A 141 10.71 -3.07 -17.95
CA VAL A 141 11.00 -2.50 -19.25
C VAL A 141 10.50 -1.07 -19.32
N ARG A 142 11.22 -0.19 -20.02
CA ARG A 142 10.79 1.19 -20.27
C ARG A 142 10.77 1.53 -21.74
N ILE A 143 10.00 2.55 -22.09
CA ILE A 143 10.09 3.18 -23.41
C ILE A 143 11.43 3.95 -23.46
N PRO A 144 12.32 3.65 -24.43
CA PRO A 144 13.60 4.33 -24.54
C PRO A 144 13.45 5.83 -24.81
N GLU A 145 14.28 6.66 -24.18
CA GLU A 145 14.28 8.13 -24.34
C GLU A 145 14.41 8.59 -25.80
N LYS A 146 15.15 7.85 -26.64
CA LYS A 146 15.30 8.15 -28.06
C LYS A 146 13.99 8.20 -28.86
N TRP A 147 12.89 7.66 -28.30
CA TRP A 147 11.56 7.76 -28.93
C TRP A 147 10.85 9.09 -28.63
N ASN A 148 11.41 9.94 -27.75
CA ASN A 148 10.90 11.25 -27.39
C ASN A 148 9.40 11.28 -27.04
N TRP A 149 8.95 10.29 -26.28
CA TRP A 149 7.57 10.25 -25.81
C TRP A 149 7.29 11.43 -24.86
N PRO A 150 6.07 11.98 -24.88
CA PRO A 150 5.73 13.11 -24.04
C PRO A 150 5.63 12.78 -22.54
N LEU A 151 5.57 11.49 -22.20
CA LEU A 151 5.54 10.95 -20.86
C LEU A 151 6.63 9.88 -20.70
N GLY A 152 7.17 9.76 -19.50
CA GLY A 152 7.92 8.58 -19.10
C GLY A 152 6.95 7.41 -18.92
N VAL A 153 7.27 6.26 -19.53
CA VAL A 153 6.44 5.05 -19.41
C VAL A 153 7.31 3.84 -19.23
N SER A 154 7.04 3.06 -18.23
CA SER A 154 7.63 1.74 -18.04
C SER A 154 6.57 0.74 -17.54
N LEU A 155 6.92 -0.54 -17.64
CA LEU A 155 6.11 -1.65 -17.16
C LEU A 155 7.00 -2.55 -16.33
N SER A 156 6.68 -2.71 -15.06
CA SER A 156 7.29 -3.72 -14.22
C SER A 156 6.33 -4.90 -14.01
N THR A 157 6.91 -6.05 -13.77
CA THR A 157 6.19 -7.19 -13.24
C THR A 157 6.99 -7.74 -12.06
N GLU A 158 6.31 -8.17 -11.04
CA GLU A 158 6.94 -8.68 -9.83
C GLU A 158 6.33 -10.03 -9.46
N PHE A 159 7.19 -10.96 -9.10
CA PHE A 159 6.81 -12.29 -8.69
C PHE A 159 7.62 -12.69 -7.47
N GLY A 160 6.97 -13.21 -6.43
CA GLY A 160 7.71 -13.60 -5.26
C GLY A 160 6.95 -14.37 -4.21
N TYR A 161 7.71 -14.69 -3.18
CA TYR A 161 7.29 -15.47 -2.04
C TYR A 161 7.40 -14.65 -0.76
N GLN A 162 6.36 -14.72 0.07
CA GLN A 162 6.38 -14.25 1.46
C GLN A 162 5.87 -15.34 2.39
N ARG A 163 6.43 -15.39 3.60
CA ARG A 163 6.01 -16.38 4.61
C ARG A 163 4.61 -16.07 5.11
N PRO A 164 3.72 -17.08 5.24
CA PRO A 164 2.32 -16.89 5.64
C PRO A 164 2.13 -16.19 7.00
N ILE A 165 3.13 -16.19 7.87
CA ILE A 165 3.08 -15.46 9.15
C ILE A 165 3.25 -13.95 9.01
N PHE A 166 3.63 -13.44 7.83
CA PHE A 166 3.79 -12.01 7.52
C PHE A 166 2.80 -11.54 6.45
N PHE A 167 2.43 -12.43 5.55
CA PHE A 167 1.47 -12.12 4.49
C PHE A 167 0.64 -13.38 4.19
N PRO A 168 -0.72 -13.32 4.19
CA PRO A 168 -1.55 -14.53 4.08
C PRO A 168 -1.32 -15.27 2.77
N ASP A 169 -1.12 -14.52 1.68
CA ASP A 169 -0.86 -15.05 0.36
C ASP A 169 0.63 -15.21 0.11
N SER A 170 1.10 -16.46 0.18
CA SER A 170 2.54 -16.73 0.17
C SER A 170 3.21 -16.57 -1.19
N TRP A 171 2.46 -16.63 -2.29
CA TRP A 171 2.96 -16.38 -3.64
C TRP A 171 2.07 -15.36 -4.33
N THR A 172 2.67 -14.29 -4.81
CA THR A 172 1.99 -13.21 -5.51
C THR A 172 2.64 -12.91 -6.86
N TRP A 173 1.85 -12.34 -7.75
CA TRP A 173 2.29 -11.80 -9.01
C TRP A 173 1.66 -10.44 -9.22
N GLU A 174 2.50 -9.44 -9.49
CA GLU A 174 2.09 -8.07 -9.76
C GLU A 174 2.48 -7.66 -11.18
N ILE A 175 1.64 -6.84 -11.80
CA ILE A 175 1.94 -6.08 -13.01
C ILE A 175 1.70 -4.61 -12.67
N ARG A 176 2.72 -3.76 -12.83
CA ARG A 176 2.69 -2.34 -12.49
C ARG A 176 3.09 -1.48 -13.69
N PRO A 177 2.14 -0.92 -14.43
CA PRO A 177 2.41 0.20 -15.33
C PRO A 177 2.93 1.39 -14.51
N ILE A 178 3.92 2.08 -15.03
CA ILE A 178 4.54 3.26 -14.41
C ILE A 178 4.48 4.38 -15.43
N ILE A 179 3.86 5.48 -15.05
CA ILE A 179 3.69 6.65 -15.92
C ILE A 179 4.14 7.87 -15.13
N ASP A 180 5.07 8.64 -15.66
CA ASP A 180 5.50 9.85 -14.99
C ASP A 180 5.73 11.04 -15.93
N LYS A 181 5.85 12.21 -15.32
CA LYS A 181 6.14 13.47 -16.01
C LYS A 181 6.87 14.43 -15.10
N GLN A 182 8.00 14.93 -15.59
CA GLN A 182 8.63 16.14 -15.08
C GLN A 182 8.11 17.35 -15.86
N TRP A 183 7.55 18.34 -15.17
CA TRP A 183 7.11 19.57 -15.77
C TRP A 183 7.60 20.78 -14.96
N LYS A 184 8.62 21.46 -15.44
CA LYS A 184 9.35 22.50 -14.71
C LYS A 184 9.85 21.96 -13.36
N SER A 185 9.38 22.56 -12.25
CA SER A 185 9.71 22.12 -10.88
C SER A 185 8.77 21.05 -10.34
N TRP A 186 7.72 20.66 -11.07
CA TRP A 186 6.79 19.60 -10.65
C TRP A 186 7.18 18.26 -11.23
N TYR A 187 7.16 17.26 -10.40
CA TYR A 187 7.23 15.85 -10.77
C TYR A 187 5.94 15.14 -10.36
N VAL A 188 5.37 14.37 -11.27
CA VAL A 188 4.20 13.54 -10.99
C VAL A 188 4.45 12.13 -11.51
N ALA A 189 4.05 11.13 -10.74
CA ALA A 189 4.10 9.73 -11.13
C ALA A 189 2.82 9.00 -10.72
N PHE A 190 2.39 8.04 -11.53
CA PHE A 190 1.24 7.20 -11.29
C PHE A 190 1.57 5.75 -11.62
N ASN A 191 1.35 4.86 -10.67
CA ASN A 191 1.62 3.44 -10.75
C ASN A 191 0.34 2.64 -10.45
N PRO A 192 -0.52 2.38 -11.44
CA PRO A 192 -1.69 1.50 -11.27
C PRO A 192 -1.24 0.03 -11.23
N ALA A 193 -1.04 -0.53 -10.04
CA ALA A 193 -0.64 -1.91 -9.89
C ALA A 193 -1.85 -2.86 -9.94
N LEU A 194 -1.65 -4.00 -10.59
CA LEU A 194 -2.58 -5.13 -10.64
C LEU A 194 -1.89 -6.32 -10.00
N GLU A 195 -2.44 -6.82 -8.92
CA GLU A 195 -1.87 -7.91 -8.14
C GLU A 195 -2.76 -9.14 -8.15
N ARG A 196 -2.16 -10.32 -8.17
CA ARG A 196 -2.85 -11.59 -8.07
C ARG A 196 -2.17 -12.52 -7.09
N SER A 197 -2.94 -13.03 -6.13
CA SER A 197 -2.56 -14.16 -5.31
C SER A 197 -2.48 -15.44 -6.15
N LEU A 198 -1.37 -16.14 -6.04
CA LEU A 198 -1.15 -17.43 -6.69
C LEU A 198 -1.25 -18.60 -5.70
N HIS A 199 -1.03 -18.32 -4.40
CA HIS A 199 -1.15 -19.30 -3.33
C HIS A 199 -1.48 -18.60 -2.02
N GLY A 200 -2.61 -18.95 -1.43
CA GLY A 200 -3.12 -18.38 -0.19
C GLY A 200 -4.64 -18.27 -0.20
N PRO A 201 -5.25 -17.64 0.81
CA PRO A 201 -6.70 -17.51 0.93
C PRO A 201 -7.34 -16.74 -0.22
N ASP A 202 -6.65 -15.75 -0.81
CA ASP A 202 -7.26 -14.82 -1.77
C ASP A 202 -7.09 -15.21 -3.24
N VAL A 203 -6.59 -16.40 -3.51
CA VAL A 203 -6.51 -16.94 -4.88
C VAL A 203 -7.86 -16.86 -5.61
N SER A 204 -8.97 -17.03 -4.88
CA SER A 204 -10.33 -16.98 -5.45
C SER A 204 -10.87 -15.57 -5.67
N GLU A 205 -10.28 -14.53 -5.09
CA GLU A 205 -10.77 -13.15 -5.20
C GLU A 205 -10.46 -12.50 -6.56
N GLY A 206 -9.48 -13.04 -7.27
CA GLY A 206 -9.12 -12.57 -8.61
C GLY A 206 -7.95 -11.60 -8.59
N VAL A 207 -8.06 -10.53 -9.41
CA VAL A 207 -7.01 -9.51 -9.56
C VAL A 207 -7.37 -8.30 -8.72
N GLY A 208 -6.51 -7.95 -7.77
CA GLY A 208 -6.58 -6.73 -6.98
C GLY A 208 -6.07 -5.50 -7.74
N PHE A 209 -6.49 -4.32 -7.32
CA PHE A 209 -6.06 -3.04 -7.86
C PHE A 209 -5.50 -2.13 -6.77
N SER A 210 -4.24 -1.76 -6.93
CA SER A 210 -3.48 -0.93 -5.98
C SER A 210 -2.89 0.28 -6.72
N PRO A 211 -3.59 1.43 -6.74
CA PRO A 211 -3.08 2.64 -7.36
C PRO A 211 -2.15 3.40 -6.41
N ASP A 212 -0.94 3.71 -6.89
CA ASP A 212 0.01 4.58 -6.20
C ASP A 212 0.24 5.87 -6.98
N PHE A 213 0.42 6.97 -6.29
CA PHE A 213 0.59 8.28 -6.88
C PHE A 213 1.61 9.12 -6.12
N LYS A 214 2.43 9.90 -6.85
CA LYS A 214 3.36 10.90 -6.29
C LYS A 214 3.19 12.23 -7.00
N ALA A 215 3.16 13.31 -6.23
CA ALA A 215 3.33 14.67 -6.72
C ALA A 215 4.39 15.37 -5.86
N ALA A 216 5.47 15.85 -6.46
CA ALA A 216 6.57 16.50 -5.78
C ALA A 216 6.96 17.81 -6.47
N TYR A 217 7.41 18.77 -5.67
CA TYR A 217 7.88 20.07 -6.13
C TYR A 217 9.35 20.25 -5.75
N SER A 218 10.20 20.53 -6.74
CA SER A 218 11.62 20.85 -6.52
C SER A 218 11.77 22.26 -5.95
N VAL A 219 11.93 22.33 -4.64
CA VAL A 219 12.14 23.59 -3.89
C VAL A 219 13.52 24.16 -4.19
N THR A 220 14.51 23.29 -4.31
CA THR A 220 15.87 23.61 -4.75
C THR A 220 16.35 22.54 -5.73
N ARG A 221 17.57 22.69 -6.26
CA ARG A 221 18.19 21.66 -7.11
C ARG A 221 18.45 20.34 -6.40
N LYS A 222 18.50 20.33 -5.08
CA LYS A 222 18.82 19.14 -4.28
C LYS A 222 17.69 18.68 -3.38
N PHE A 223 16.64 19.47 -3.24
CA PHE A 223 15.57 19.20 -2.30
C PHE A 223 14.22 19.34 -2.98
N SER A 224 13.43 18.28 -2.91
CA SER A 224 12.02 18.28 -3.31
C SER A 224 11.14 17.90 -2.13
N ALA A 225 9.95 18.47 -2.08
CA ALA A 225 8.91 18.10 -1.13
C ALA A 225 7.66 17.69 -1.91
N GLY A 226 6.97 16.67 -1.43
CA GLY A 226 5.85 16.10 -2.15
C GLY A 226 4.84 15.39 -1.27
N LEU A 227 3.89 14.79 -1.96
CA LEU A 227 2.88 13.94 -1.38
C LEU A 227 2.86 12.63 -2.17
N GLU A 228 2.87 11.52 -1.46
CA GLU A 228 2.63 10.20 -2.02
C GLU A 228 1.31 9.66 -1.47
N TYR A 229 0.63 8.89 -2.29
CA TYR A 229 -0.58 8.16 -1.94
C TYR A 229 -0.40 6.71 -2.36
N TYR A 230 -0.82 5.81 -1.48
CA TYR A 230 -0.86 4.37 -1.70
C TYR A 230 -2.25 3.85 -1.41
N GLY A 231 -2.80 3.09 -2.35
CA GLY A 231 -4.12 2.52 -2.25
C GLY A 231 -4.15 1.03 -2.47
N SER A 232 -5.07 0.32 -1.80
CA SER A 232 -5.49 -1.02 -2.17
C SER A 232 -7.03 -1.06 -2.15
N LEU A 233 -7.61 -1.21 -3.33
CA LEU A 233 -9.06 -1.06 -3.52
C LEU A 233 -9.79 -2.42 -3.52
N GLY A 234 -9.05 -3.52 -3.51
CA GLY A 234 -9.59 -4.87 -3.64
C GLY A 234 -9.78 -5.31 -5.11
N PRO A 235 -10.57 -6.35 -5.36
CA PRO A 235 -10.71 -6.95 -6.69
C PRO A 235 -11.28 -6.00 -7.75
N ILE A 236 -10.69 -5.99 -8.95
CA ILE A 236 -11.18 -5.16 -10.08
C ILE A 236 -12.59 -5.50 -10.54
N THR A 237 -13.08 -6.68 -10.23
CA THR A 237 -14.44 -7.15 -10.55
C THR A 237 -15.51 -6.56 -9.63
N GLY A 238 -15.09 -5.94 -8.52
CA GLY A 238 -15.94 -5.29 -7.54
C GLY A 238 -15.10 -4.82 -6.37
N PHE A 239 -14.76 -3.52 -6.34
CA PHE A 239 -13.95 -2.96 -5.28
C PHE A 239 -14.55 -3.20 -3.90
N SER A 240 -13.69 -3.42 -2.93
CA SER A 240 -14.08 -3.59 -1.53
C SER A 240 -14.80 -2.35 -1.01
N PRO A 241 -15.69 -2.47 -0.01
CA PRO A 241 -16.24 -1.31 0.70
C PRO A 241 -15.12 -0.39 1.23
N VAL A 242 -15.30 0.91 1.17
CA VAL A 242 -14.25 1.92 1.48
C VAL A 242 -13.57 1.68 2.85
N HIS A 243 -14.31 1.24 3.86
CA HIS A 243 -13.74 0.97 5.20
C HIS A 243 -12.79 -0.25 5.23
N LEU A 244 -12.79 -1.07 4.17
CA LEU A 244 -11.94 -2.24 3.98
C LEU A 244 -10.82 -1.98 2.97
N GLN A 245 -10.92 -0.90 2.21
CA GLN A 245 -9.84 -0.45 1.33
C GLN A 245 -8.71 0.13 2.18
N GLN A 246 -7.50 0.02 1.67
CA GLN A 246 -6.36 0.69 2.28
C GLN A 246 -6.10 2.01 1.56
N HIS A 247 -5.90 3.04 2.34
CA HIS A 247 -5.57 4.37 1.85
C HIS A 247 -4.55 4.99 2.78
N GLN A 248 -3.36 5.27 2.27
CA GLN A 248 -2.27 5.87 3.00
C GLN A 248 -1.77 7.12 2.27
N ILE A 249 -1.54 8.18 3.02
CA ILE A 249 -1.06 9.48 2.52
C ILE A 249 0.26 9.79 3.21
N LEU A 250 1.30 10.09 2.43
CA LEU A 250 2.64 10.37 2.91
C LEU A 250 3.11 11.74 2.40
N PRO A 251 3.16 12.81 3.21
CA PRO A 251 4.08 13.89 2.98
C PRO A 251 5.51 13.34 2.95
N THR A 252 6.25 13.68 1.87
CA THR A 252 7.58 13.14 1.59
C THR A 252 8.58 14.23 1.24
N ILE A 253 9.84 13.92 1.44
CA ILE A 253 10.96 14.69 0.94
C ILE A 253 11.90 13.78 0.15
N ASP A 254 12.43 14.32 -0.94
CA ASP A 254 13.52 13.71 -1.70
C ASP A 254 14.75 14.61 -1.57
N TYR A 255 15.93 14.00 -1.36
CA TYR A 255 17.17 14.75 -1.27
C TYR A 255 18.26 14.16 -2.17
N ASP A 256 18.83 15.00 -3.01
CA ASP A 256 19.91 14.65 -3.93
C ASP A 256 21.28 14.80 -3.26
N PHE A 257 21.85 13.67 -2.82
CA PHE A 257 23.22 13.58 -2.34
C PHE A 257 24.25 13.52 -3.48
N GLY A 258 23.82 13.50 -4.74
CA GLY A 258 24.62 13.40 -5.93
C GLY A 258 24.21 12.24 -6.86
N PRO A 259 24.79 12.14 -8.06
CA PRO A 259 24.25 11.34 -9.17
C PRO A 259 24.22 9.82 -8.92
N ASN A 260 24.85 9.34 -7.87
CA ASN A 260 24.86 7.93 -7.53
C ASN A 260 23.97 7.59 -6.32
N TRP A 261 23.29 8.57 -5.75
CA TRP A 261 22.49 8.39 -4.56
C TRP A 261 21.02 8.63 -4.85
N GLU A 262 20.20 7.96 -4.09
CA GLU A 262 18.77 8.18 -3.97
C GLU A 262 18.39 8.26 -2.49
N PHE A 263 17.50 9.18 -2.14
CA PHE A 263 16.99 9.32 -0.80
C PHE A 263 15.57 9.85 -0.82
N ASN A 264 14.69 9.13 -0.17
CA ASN A 264 13.31 9.53 0.08
C ASN A 264 12.97 9.27 1.54
N LEU A 265 12.27 10.21 2.18
CA LEU A 265 11.76 10.08 3.55
C LEU A 265 10.33 10.55 3.59
N GLY A 266 9.45 9.80 4.23
CA GLY A 266 8.03 10.13 4.35
C GLY A 266 7.43 9.71 5.68
N LEU A 267 6.40 10.42 6.12
CA LEU A 267 5.58 10.06 7.28
C LEU A 267 4.19 9.67 6.78
N GLY A 268 3.82 8.40 6.94
CA GLY A 268 2.58 7.84 6.46
C GLY A 268 1.46 7.92 7.47
N VAL A 269 0.29 8.38 7.00
CA VAL A 269 -0.95 8.38 7.77
C VAL A 269 -1.99 7.55 7.03
N GLY A 270 -2.48 6.49 7.69
CA GLY A 270 -3.60 5.69 7.21
C GLY A 270 -4.93 6.39 7.46
N VAL A 271 -5.80 6.42 6.45
CA VAL A 271 -7.10 7.12 6.53
C VAL A 271 -8.30 6.19 6.65
N THR A 272 -8.05 4.88 6.63
CA THR A 272 -9.07 3.83 6.83
C THR A 272 -8.67 2.87 7.94
N GLY A 273 -9.64 2.16 8.50
CA GLY A 273 -9.39 1.18 9.57
C GLY A 273 -8.58 -0.05 9.14
N SER A 274 -8.42 -0.27 7.83
CA SER A 274 -7.66 -1.36 7.22
C SER A 274 -6.22 -0.97 6.88
N THR A 275 -5.80 0.25 7.23
CA THR A 275 -4.47 0.79 6.95
C THR A 275 -3.76 1.09 8.27
N ASP A 276 -2.46 0.85 8.34
CA ASP A 276 -1.65 1.28 9.49
C ASP A 276 -1.78 2.78 9.70
N HIS A 277 -2.06 3.19 10.94
CA HIS A 277 -2.42 4.57 11.23
C HIS A 277 -1.24 5.53 11.12
N LEU A 278 -0.03 5.08 11.51
CA LEU A 278 1.15 5.93 11.47
C LEU A 278 2.39 5.09 11.18
N LEU A 279 3.11 5.45 10.12
CA LEU A 279 4.41 4.85 9.80
C LEU A 279 5.44 5.88 9.34
N LEU A 280 6.70 5.54 9.47
CA LEU A 280 7.83 6.23 8.87
C LEU A 280 8.35 5.37 7.71
N LYS A 281 8.56 6.02 6.57
CA LYS A 281 9.17 5.44 5.38
C LYS A 281 10.52 6.09 5.13
N MET A 282 11.55 5.30 4.85
CA MET A 282 12.84 5.79 4.38
C MET A 282 13.37 4.88 3.29
N ILE A 283 13.84 5.48 2.20
CA ILE A 283 14.58 4.79 1.14
C ILE A 283 15.93 5.49 0.99
N ILE A 284 17.00 4.71 1.01
CA ILE A 284 18.34 5.15 0.66
C ILE A 284 18.95 4.18 -0.33
N GLY A 285 19.39 4.71 -1.46
CA GLY A 285 19.93 3.92 -2.54
C GLY A 285 21.27 4.43 -3.05
N ARG A 286 22.09 3.52 -3.58
CA ARG A 286 23.36 3.86 -4.18
C ARG A 286 23.63 3.05 -5.44
N ARG A 287 24.07 3.76 -6.51
CA ARG A 287 24.43 3.19 -7.79
C ARG A 287 25.91 2.88 -7.85
N PHE A 288 26.25 1.64 -8.23
CA PHE A 288 27.61 1.15 -8.42
C PHE A 288 27.88 0.85 -9.89
N ARG A 289 29.12 0.98 -10.31
CA ARG A 289 29.59 0.37 -11.57
C ARG A 289 30.14 -1.00 -11.20
N PHE A 290 29.54 -2.07 -11.73
CA PHE A 290 30.27 -3.32 -11.82
C PHE A 290 31.27 -3.22 -12.95
N ILE A 291 32.53 -3.55 -12.65
CA ILE A 291 33.55 -3.77 -13.67
C ILE A 291 33.13 -5.07 -14.37
N THR A 292 32.45 -4.96 -15.50
CA THR A 292 32.28 -6.12 -16.39
C THR A 292 33.67 -6.58 -16.77
N PRO A 293 34.07 -7.84 -16.54
CA PRO A 293 35.28 -8.36 -17.10
C PRO A 293 35.20 -8.15 -18.63
N HIS A 294 36.12 -7.40 -19.21
CA HIS A 294 36.24 -7.32 -20.64
C HIS A 294 36.44 -8.75 -21.16
N LEU A 295 35.41 -9.35 -21.71
CA LEU A 295 35.58 -10.50 -22.56
C LEU A 295 36.42 -10.01 -23.73
N PRO A 296 37.63 -10.55 -23.94
CA PRO A 296 38.49 -10.12 -25.04
C PRO A 296 37.71 -10.27 -26.33
N HIS A 297 37.57 -9.16 -27.07
CA HIS A 297 37.04 -9.21 -28.42
C HIS A 297 37.81 -10.27 -29.17
N ARG A 298 37.12 -11.34 -29.56
CA ARG A 298 37.66 -12.35 -30.47
C ARG A 298 38.03 -11.61 -31.74
N THR A 299 39.32 -11.25 -31.88
CA THR A 299 39.89 -10.71 -33.11
C THR A 299 39.61 -11.73 -34.22
N LYS A 300 38.77 -11.34 -35.19
CA LYS A 300 38.60 -12.14 -36.39
C LYS A 300 40.00 -12.30 -37.00
N ALA A 301 40.50 -13.52 -36.99
CA ALA A 301 41.71 -13.87 -37.73
C ALA A 301 41.47 -13.47 -39.19
N SER A 302 42.28 -12.53 -39.68
CA SER A 302 42.39 -12.18 -41.09
C SER A 302 42.77 -13.45 -41.85
N GLN A 303 41.83 -13.99 -42.62
CA GLN A 303 42.14 -14.94 -43.68
C GLN A 303 42.80 -14.13 -44.83
N THR A 304 44.12 -14.04 -44.79
CA THR A 304 44.88 -13.78 -45.99
C THR A 304 44.90 -15.09 -46.76
N ALA A 305 44.01 -15.21 -47.71
CA ALA A 305 44.18 -16.17 -48.80
C ALA A 305 45.31 -15.63 -49.70
N GLY A 306 46.45 -16.35 -49.74
CA GLY A 306 47.48 -16.13 -50.76
C GLY A 306 46.93 -16.65 -52.07
N GLU A 307 47.02 -15.81 -53.10
CA GLU A 307 47.02 -16.18 -54.46
C GLU A 307 48.47 -16.66 -54.83
N GLU A 308 48.56 -17.86 -55.34
CA GLU A 308 49.45 -18.30 -56.39
C GLU A 308 48.76 -19.33 -57.29
#